data_412b0195cbe1380e8ea4a82efd6d6a70
#
_entry.id   412b0195cbe1380e8ea4a82efd6d6a70
#
_cell.length_a   1.000
_cell.length_b   1.000
_cell.length_c   1.000
_cell.angle_alpha   90.00
_cell.angle_beta   90.00
_cell.angle_gamma   90.00
#
_symmetry.space_group_name_H-M   'P 1'
#
loop_
_entity.id
_entity.type
_entity.pdbx_description
1 polymer ?
#
loop_
_entity_poly.entity_id
_entity_poly.type
_entity_poly.pdbx_seq_one_letter_code
_entity_poly.pdbx_strand_id
1 'polypeptide(L)'
;AVSVLEVKNIIICGHTFCGAMQALFDPEALNKLPDVAKWLEHSEVARRIAHNEVQDGDKIKLTRAAVEANVVVQMNNIATHPSVARAIVCNSINLNGWVYDLETTDILVYNKIHKRFTKA
;
A
#
# COMPACT_ATOMS: atom_id res chain seq x y z
N ALA A 1 15.39 -11.81 -6.00
CA ALA A 1 14.22 -12.61 -6.43
C ALA A 1 13.95 -12.47 -7.93
N VAL A 2 13.79 -11.24 -8.48
CA VAL A 2 13.39 -11.05 -9.89
C VAL A 2 14.46 -11.51 -10.86
N SER A 3 15.71 -11.01 -10.73
CA SER A 3 16.78 -11.25 -11.72
C SER A 3 17.41 -12.65 -11.63
N VAL A 4 17.33 -13.32 -10.49
CA VAL A 4 18.00 -14.61 -10.26
C VAL A 4 17.01 -15.76 -10.14
N LEU A 5 15.94 -15.56 -9.36
CA LEU A 5 14.93 -16.60 -9.15
C LEU A 5 13.80 -16.54 -10.17
N GLU A 6 13.78 -15.50 -11.02
CA GLU A 6 12.79 -15.30 -12.07
C GLU A 6 11.33 -15.47 -11.60
N VAL A 7 11.04 -14.90 -10.40
CA VAL A 7 9.69 -14.96 -9.84
C VAL A 7 8.66 -14.36 -10.80
N LYS A 8 7.52 -14.99 -10.94
CA LYS A 8 6.45 -14.59 -11.87
C LYS A 8 5.46 -13.61 -11.26
N ASN A 9 5.39 -13.51 -9.93
CA ASN A 9 4.45 -12.67 -9.23
C ASN A 9 5.12 -11.94 -8.08
N ILE A 10 4.79 -10.67 -7.93
CA ILE A 10 5.06 -9.87 -6.72
C ILE A 10 3.72 -9.45 -6.17
N ILE A 11 3.53 -9.64 -4.87
CA ILE A 11 2.34 -9.22 -4.14
C ILE A 11 2.75 -8.17 -3.13
N ILE A 12 2.17 -6.98 -3.24
CA ILE A 12 2.25 -5.94 -2.22
C ILE A 12 0.99 -6.09 -1.36
N CYS A 13 1.17 -6.47 -0.10
CA CYS A 13 0.06 -6.75 0.80
C CYS A 13 0.04 -5.78 1.97
N GLY A 14 -1.06 -5.03 2.10
CA GLY A 14 -1.42 -4.29 3.29
C GLY A 14 -2.43 -5.06 4.14
N HIS A 15 -2.78 -4.52 5.31
CA HIS A 15 -3.84 -5.07 6.16
C HIS A 15 -4.64 -3.96 6.84
N THR A 16 -5.91 -4.20 7.13
CA THR A 16 -6.74 -3.27 7.90
C THR A 16 -6.21 -3.10 9.33
N PHE A 17 -6.59 -2.00 10.00
CA PHE A 17 -6.13 -1.66 11.36
C PHE A 17 -4.60 -1.57 11.51
N CYS A 18 -3.89 -1.19 10.45
CA CYS A 18 -2.44 -1.05 10.48
C CYS A 18 -2.01 0.11 11.38
N GLY A 19 -1.32 -0.19 12.48
CA GLY A 19 -0.83 0.83 13.41
C GLY A 19 0.12 1.83 12.77
N ALA A 20 0.94 1.42 11.81
CA ALA A 20 1.81 2.32 11.07
C ALA A 20 1.01 3.31 10.20
N MET A 21 -0.03 2.84 9.50
CA MET A 21 -0.91 3.71 8.72
C MET A 21 -1.75 4.64 9.62
N GLN A 22 -2.16 4.17 10.78
CA GLN A 22 -2.83 4.99 11.79
C GLN A 22 -1.93 6.12 12.31
N ALA A 23 -0.64 5.83 12.54
CA ALA A 23 0.35 6.80 13.00
C ALA A 23 0.57 7.95 12.01
N LEU A 24 0.31 7.77 10.71
CA LEU A 24 0.36 8.85 9.71
C LEU A 24 -0.56 10.04 10.05
N PHE A 25 -1.60 9.80 10.84
CA PHE A 25 -2.59 10.80 11.25
C PHE A 25 -2.43 11.21 12.72
N ASP A 26 -1.34 10.81 13.37
CA ASP A 26 -1.02 11.12 14.77
C ASP A 26 0.40 11.67 14.90
N PRO A 27 0.58 12.99 14.72
CA PRO A 27 1.89 13.63 14.85
C PRO A 27 2.55 13.43 16.22
N GLU A 28 1.78 13.32 17.30
CA GLU A 28 2.33 13.13 18.65
C GLU A 28 2.93 11.73 18.80
N ALA A 29 2.29 10.71 18.22
CA ALA A 29 2.83 9.36 18.20
C ALA A 29 4.13 9.30 17.39
N LEU A 30 4.18 9.97 16.24
CA LEU A 30 5.36 10.02 15.37
C LEU A 30 6.53 10.76 16.03
N ASN A 31 6.28 11.82 16.80
CA ASN A 31 7.33 12.55 17.52
C ASN A 31 8.07 11.66 18.55
N LYS A 32 7.41 10.65 19.08
CA LYS A 32 8.00 9.69 20.04
C LYS A 32 8.80 8.57 19.37
N LEU A 33 8.64 8.41 18.06
CA LEU A 33 9.21 7.31 17.28
C LEU A 33 9.90 7.87 16.01
N PRO A 34 11.04 8.58 16.14
CA PRO A 34 11.65 9.31 15.02
C PRO A 34 12.07 8.39 13.85
N ASP A 35 12.53 7.18 14.11
CA ASP A 35 12.91 6.23 13.05
C ASP A 35 11.68 5.75 12.28
N VAL A 36 10.58 5.51 12.99
CA VAL A 36 9.29 5.16 12.37
C VAL A 36 8.76 6.32 11.54
N ALA A 37 8.82 7.55 12.09
CA ALA A 37 8.40 8.76 11.38
C ALA A 37 9.16 8.92 10.06
N LYS A 38 10.49 8.77 10.11
CA LYS A 38 11.34 8.83 8.92
C LYS A 38 11.00 7.75 7.89
N TRP A 39 10.73 6.52 8.32
CA TRP A 39 10.32 5.45 7.42
C TRP A 39 8.97 5.73 6.77
N LEU A 40 8.02 6.27 7.52
CA LEU A 40 6.67 6.58 7.05
C LEU A 40 6.62 7.77 6.06
N GLU A 41 7.71 8.53 5.87
CA GLU A 41 7.81 9.52 4.79
C GLU A 41 7.54 8.89 3.41
N HIS A 42 7.89 7.61 3.24
CA HIS A 42 7.58 6.85 2.02
C HIS A 42 6.08 6.63 1.79
N SER A 43 5.25 6.86 2.80
CA SER A 43 3.79 6.73 2.73
C SER A 43 3.05 8.08 2.72
N GLU A 44 3.77 9.20 2.59
CA GLU A 44 3.17 10.54 2.60
C GLU A 44 2.16 10.74 1.46
N VAL A 45 2.42 10.19 0.28
CA VAL A 45 1.48 10.22 -0.85
C VAL A 45 0.18 9.50 -0.48
N ALA A 46 0.26 8.34 0.16
CA ALA A 46 -0.90 7.58 0.63
C ALA A 46 -1.71 8.36 1.67
N ARG A 47 -1.04 9.05 2.60
CA ARG A 47 -1.67 9.93 3.58
C ARG A 47 -2.50 11.03 2.92
N ARG A 48 -1.94 11.70 1.91
CA ARG A 48 -2.64 12.76 1.16
C ARG A 48 -3.83 12.24 0.40
N ILE A 49 -3.71 11.07 -0.25
CA ILE A 49 -4.83 10.43 -0.94
C ILE A 49 -5.96 10.14 0.04
N ALA A 50 -5.65 9.53 1.18
CA ALA A 50 -6.65 9.22 2.20
C ALA A 50 -7.37 10.46 2.72
N HIS A 51 -6.66 11.56 2.95
CA HIS A 51 -7.28 12.84 3.34
C HIS A 51 -8.22 13.42 2.28
N ASN A 52 -7.91 13.22 1.00
CA ASN A 52 -8.77 13.66 -0.08
C ASN A 52 -10.04 12.80 -0.22
N GLU A 53 -9.95 11.52 0.10
CA GLU A 53 -11.07 10.58 -0.01
C GLU A 53 -11.99 10.64 1.21
N VAL A 54 -11.45 10.86 2.41
CA VAL A 54 -12.17 10.84 3.67
C VAL A 54 -12.19 12.25 4.27
N GLN A 55 -13.28 12.97 4.07
CA GLN A 55 -13.40 14.38 4.48
C GLN A 55 -14.02 14.57 5.86
N ASP A 56 -14.68 13.55 6.43
CA ASP A 56 -15.33 13.61 7.74
C ASP A 56 -14.35 13.46 8.93
N GLY A 57 -13.08 13.19 8.66
CA GLY A 57 -12.03 13.03 9.66
C GLY A 57 -12.11 11.75 10.48
N ASP A 58 -12.95 10.79 10.11
CA ASP A 58 -13.05 9.50 10.76
C ASP A 58 -11.73 8.72 10.67
N LYS A 59 -11.11 8.47 11.82
CA LYS A 59 -9.77 7.85 11.89
C LYS A 59 -9.73 6.42 11.35
N ILE A 60 -10.81 5.66 11.51
CA ILE A 60 -10.89 4.28 11.01
C ILE A 60 -10.95 4.30 9.49
N LYS A 61 -11.79 5.16 8.92
CA LYS A 61 -11.91 5.34 7.47
C LYS A 61 -10.61 5.87 6.88
N LEU A 62 -9.98 6.88 7.51
CA LEU A 62 -8.67 7.42 7.10
C LEU A 62 -7.59 6.34 7.08
N THR A 63 -7.51 5.54 8.14
CA THR A 63 -6.53 4.45 8.23
C THR A 63 -6.76 3.42 7.11
N ARG A 64 -8.01 3.03 6.86
CA ARG A 64 -8.35 2.09 5.80
C ARG A 64 -7.99 2.64 4.41
N ALA A 65 -8.38 3.88 4.13
CA ALA A 65 -8.04 4.55 2.88
C ALA A 65 -6.52 4.67 2.69
N ALA A 66 -5.77 4.98 3.77
CA ALA A 66 -4.32 5.02 3.73
C ALA A 66 -3.68 3.65 3.45
N VAL A 67 -4.20 2.56 4.02
CA VAL A 67 -3.74 1.20 3.72
C VAL A 67 -3.92 0.89 2.23
N GLU A 68 -5.11 1.11 1.69
CA GLU A 68 -5.42 0.86 0.28
C GLU A 68 -4.56 1.72 -0.65
N ALA A 69 -4.48 3.02 -0.37
CA ALA A 69 -3.65 3.95 -1.14
C ALA A 69 -2.15 3.57 -1.07
N ASN A 70 -1.66 3.17 0.11
CA ASN A 70 -0.25 2.80 0.27
C ASN A 70 0.10 1.54 -0.53
N VAL A 71 -0.76 0.54 -0.59
CA VAL A 71 -0.55 -0.64 -1.44
C VAL A 71 -0.33 -0.20 -2.90
N VAL A 72 -1.18 0.69 -3.42
CA VAL A 72 -1.06 1.19 -4.80
C VAL A 72 0.20 2.03 -4.99
N VAL A 73 0.55 2.90 -4.04
CA VAL A 73 1.78 3.70 -4.07
C VAL A 73 3.01 2.79 -4.11
N GLN A 74 3.06 1.75 -3.28
CA GLN A 74 4.20 0.83 -3.26
C GLN A 74 4.25 -0.07 -4.50
N MET A 75 3.11 -0.41 -5.12
CA MET A 75 3.10 -1.07 -6.44
C MET A 75 3.76 -0.20 -7.50
N ASN A 76 3.48 1.11 -7.50
CA ASN A 76 4.10 2.05 -8.42
C ASN A 76 5.59 2.22 -8.13
N ASN A 77 5.98 2.32 -6.86
CA ASN A 77 7.37 2.45 -6.46
C ASN A 77 8.20 1.24 -6.90
N ILE A 78 7.74 0.02 -6.64
CA ILE A 78 8.48 -1.19 -7.03
C ILE A 78 8.57 -1.34 -8.55
N ALA A 79 7.59 -0.86 -9.29
CA ALA A 79 7.60 -0.88 -10.75
C ALA A 79 8.73 -0.02 -11.35
N THR A 80 9.26 0.96 -10.60
CA THR A 80 10.40 1.78 -11.03
C THR A 80 11.76 1.09 -10.80
N HIS A 81 11.81 0.02 -10.02
CA HIS A 81 13.05 -0.70 -9.79
C HIS A 81 13.54 -1.35 -11.10
N PRO A 82 14.81 -1.17 -11.51
CA PRO A 82 15.29 -1.59 -12.84
C PRO A 82 14.95 -3.03 -13.23
N SER A 83 15.16 -3.99 -12.31
CA SER A 83 14.86 -5.40 -12.58
C SER A 83 13.36 -5.66 -12.79
N VAL A 84 12.53 -4.97 -12.02
CA VAL A 84 11.06 -5.11 -12.09
C VAL A 84 10.53 -4.41 -13.34
N ALA A 85 11.00 -3.19 -13.61
CA ALA A 85 10.62 -2.44 -14.81
C ALA A 85 10.91 -3.24 -16.10
N ARG A 86 12.10 -3.84 -16.19
CA ARG A 86 12.47 -4.74 -17.29
C ARG A 86 11.52 -5.93 -17.39
N ALA A 87 11.24 -6.59 -16.28
CA ALA A 87 10.37 -7.77 -16.25
C ALA A 87 8.93 -7.44 -16.66
N ILE A 88 8.43 -6.24 -16.30
CA ILE A 88 7.11 -5.75 -16.74
C ILE A 88 7.08 -5.54 -18.25
N VAL A 89 8.09 -4.87 -18.82
CA VAL A 89 8.17 -4.64 -20.27
C VAL A 89 8.22 -5.97 -21.04
N CYS A 90 8.90 -6.98 -20.50
CA CYS A 90 8.99 -8.32 -21.10
C CYS A 90 7.77 -9.21 -20.80
N ASN A 91 6.73 -8.71 -20.12
CA ASN A 91 5.57 -9.48 -19.67
C ASN A 91 5.93 -10.76 -18.88
N SER A 92 7.05 -10.72 -18.15
CA SER A 92 7.56 -11.87 -17.40
C SER A 92 7.19 -11.85 -15.91
N ILE A 93 6.56 -10.77 -15.43
CA ILE A 93 6.18 -10.59 -14.02
C ILE A 93 4.81 -9.92 -13.90
N ASN A 94 4.04 -10.32 -12.90
CA ASN A 94 2.79 -9.68 -12.50
C ASN A 94 2.96 -8.97 -11.15
N LEU A 95 2.50 -7.73 -11.07
CA LEU A 95 2.38 -6.99 -9.81
C LEU A 95 0.93 -7.05 -9.34
N ASN A 96 0.73 -7.48 -8.10
CA ASN A 96 -0.57 -7.62 -7.46
C ASN A 96 -0.59 -6.80 -6.17
N GLY A 97 -1.68 -6.08 -5.95
CA GLY A 97 -1.93 -5.36 -4.70
C GLY A 97 -3.04 -6.04 -3.92
N TRP A 98 -2.77 -6.37 -2.66
CA TRP A 98 -3.73 -7.02 -1.77
C TRP A 98 -3.90 -6.21 -0.48
N VAL A 99 -5.10 -6.28 0.08
CA VAL A 99 -5.37 -5.84 1.45
C VAL A 99 -6.05 -6.99 2.19
N TYR A 100 -5.41 -7.46 3.26
CA TYR A 100 -5.99 -8.45 4.15
C TYR A 100 -6.89 -7.75 5.18
N ASP A 101 -8.15 -8.11 5.19
CA ASP A 101 -9.12 -7.59 6.15
C ASP A 101 -9.09 -8.45 7.41
N LEU A 102 -8.63 -7.85 8.53
CA LEU A 102 -8.48 -8.55 9.82
C LEU A 102 -9.81 -8.88 10.51
N GLU A 103 -10.91 -8.20 10.13
CA GLU A 103 -12.22 -8.47 10.71
C GLU A 103 -12.91 -9.63 10.01
N THR A 104 -12.89 -9.61 8.68
CA THR A 104 -13.63 -10.58 7.87
C THR A 104 -12.76 -11.74 7.39
N THR A 105 -11.42 -11.63 7.57
CA THR A 105 -10.42 -12.57 7.03
C THR A 105 -10.40 -12.66 5.49
N ASP A 106 -11.03 -11.70 4.84
CA ASP A 106 -11.06 -11.62 3.38
C ASP A 106 -9.77 -11.04 2.82
N ILE A 107 -9.45 -11.41 1.60
CA ILE A 107 -8.43 -10.76 0.79
C ILE A 107 -9.14 -9.86 -0.22
N LEU A 108 -8.82 -8.57 -0.17
CA LEU A 108 -9.23 -7.60 -1.17
C LEU A 108 -8.09 -7.47 -2.19
N VAL A 109 -8.43 -7.54 -3.48
CA VAL A 109 -7.47 -7.47 -4.58
C VAL A 109 -7.68 -6.17 -5.36
N TYR A 110 -6.59 -5.47 -5.65
CA TYR A 110 -6.64 -4.25 -6.44
C TYR A 110 -6.96 -4.53 -7.90
N ASN A 111 -8.09 -4.03 -8.34
CA ASN A 111 -8.49 -4.08 -9.74
C ASN A 111 -7.93 -2.85 -10.47
N LYS A 112 -6.97 -3.06 -11.36
CA LYS A 112 -6.29 -1.98 -12.11
C LYS A 112 -7.22 -1.25 -13.08
N ILE A 113 -8.25 -1.92 -13.61
CA ILE A 113 -9.19 -1.33 -14.57
C ILE A 113 -10.13 -0.37 -13.84
N HIS A 114 -10.71 -0.84 -12.74
CA HIS A 114 -11.67 -0.05 -11.96
C HIS A 114 -11.02 0.81 -10.88
N LYS A 115 -9.70 0.72 -10.71
CA LYS A 115 -8.90 1.45 -9.69
C LYS A 115 -9.47 1.35 -8.27
N ARG A 116 -9.94 0.17 -7.88
CA ARG A 116 -10.50 -0.10 -6.56
C ARG A 116 -10.17 -1.51 -6.09
N PHE A 117 -10.23 -1.69 -4.78
CA PHE A 117 -10.11 -3.00 -4.17
C PHE A 117 -11.46 -3.73 -4.21
N THR A 118 -11.45 -4.99 -4.56
CA THR A 118 -12.62 -5.86 -4.57
C THR A 118 -12.27 -7.20 -3.93
N LYS A 119 -13.25 -7.85 -3.33
CA LYS A 119 -13.06 -9.17 -2.74
C LYS A 119 -12.56 -10.16 -3.80
N ALA A 120 -11.58 -10.95 -3.39
CA ALA A 120 -10.98 -11.98 -4.25
C ALA A 120 -12.00 -13.06 -4.66
#